data_104fec5508b6f261340dbfbd95af9c81
#
_entry.id   104fec5508b6f261340dbfbd95af9c81
#
_cell.length_a   1.000
_cell.length_b   1.000
_cell.length_c   1.000
_cell.angle_alpha   90.00
_cell.angle_beta   90.00
_cell.angle_gamma   90.00
#
_symmetry.space_group_name_H-M   'P 1'
#
loop_
_entity.id
_entity.type
_entity.pdbx_description
1 polymer ?
#
loop_
_entity_poly.entity_id
_entity_poly.type
_entity_poly.pdbx_seq_one_letter_code
_entity_poly.pdbx_strand_id
1 'polypeptide(L)'
;MKTNFLLFPLFFLLIGCISSPELPLPIYGAKEFDSSIDDDTIYHTIPNWSFINQYGEQINSSNYEGEIHLVYFFFSHCPTICPAMTMNMVKVQQQLDNSNVKFVSFTVDPIKDSSERLLWYQDAYGINGENWNLLTGNQNSIYELGIDGFLVPNQEDALAPGGFLHSEMVILVDTKSRIRGYYDGTDEDQIPIILNHIQRLKQE
;
A
#
# COMPACT_ATOMS: atom_id res chain seq x y z
N MET A 1 50.39 -35.85 -48.92
CA MET A 1 49.81 -35.83 -47.59
C MET A 1 48.72 -34.76 -47.57
N LYS A 2 47.44 -35.15 -47.55
CA LYS A 2 46.29 -34.23 -47.47
C LYS A 2 45.76 -34.28 -46.07
N THR A 3 45.92 -33.20 -45.32
CA THR A 3 45.45 -33.05 -43.95
C THR A 3 43.97 -32.60 -43.99
N ASN A 4 43.03 -33.48 -43.64
CA ASN A 4 41.63 -33.10 -43.47
C ASN A 4 41.46 -32.43 -42.12
N PHE A 5 41.07 -31.15 -42.12
CA PHE A 5 40.69 -30.39 -40.94
C PHE A 5 39.20 -30.63 -40.69
N LEU A 6 38.87 -31.43 -39.65
CA LEU A 6 37.49 -31.65 -39.20
C LEU A 6 37.05 -30.42 -38.40
N LEU A 7 36.17 -29.58 -38.96
CA LEU A 7 35.48 -28.53 -38.27
C LEU A 7 34.33 -29.20 -37.42
N PHE A 8 34.51 -29.15 -36.11
CA PHE A 8 33.46 -29.57 -35.15
C PHE A 8 32.52 -28.35 -34.90
N PRO A 9 31.19 -28.45 -35.20
CA PRO A 9 30.32 -27.31 -34.91
C PRO A 9 30.08 -27.26 -33.39
N LEU A 10 30.47 -26.13 -32.79
CA LEU A 10 30.19 -25.80 -31.38
C LEU A 10 28.72 -25.45 -31.27
N PHE A 11 27.91 -26.40 -30.77
CA PHE A 11 26.48 -26.23 -30.50
C PHE A 11 26.32 -25.46 -29.20
N PHE A 12 26.05 -24.15 -29.27
CA PHE A 12 25.73 -23.31 -28.10
C PHE A 12 24.31 -23.64 -27.63
N LEU A 13 24.19 -24.47 -26.58
CA LEU A 13 22.95 -24.70 -25.86
C LEU A 13 22.59 -23.41 -25.10
N LEU A 14 21.66 -22.61 -25.63
CA LEU A 14 20.99 -21.54 -24.91
C LEU A 14 20.09 -22.19 -23.86
N ILE A 15 20.60 -22.32 -22.64
CA ILE A 15 19.78 -22.66 -21.46
C ILE A 15 18.98 -21.39 -21.14
N GLY A 16 17.78 -21.26 -21.69
CA GLY A 16 16.81 -20.28 -21.27
C GLY A 16 16.39 -20.61 -19.83
N CYS A 17 16.67 -19.73 -18.87
CA CYS A 17 16.04 -19.80 -17.56
C CYS A 17 14.52 -19.69 -17.75
N ILE A 18 13.82 -20.82 -17.71
CA ILE A 18 12.35 -20.84 -17.55
C ILE A 18 12.09 -20.46 -16.11
N SER A 19 11.84 -19.18 -15.85
CA SER A 19 11.27 -18.77 -14.57
C SER A 19 9.87 -19.35 -14.48
N SER A 20 9.62 -20.19 -13.47
CA SER A 20 8.26 -20.64 -13.16
C SER A 20 7.38 -19.39 -12.94
N PRO A 21 6.13 -19.35 -13.46
CA PRO A 21 5.23 -18.24 -13.19
C PRO A 21 5.02 -18.12 -11.68
N GLU A 22 5.28 -16.93 -11.15
CA GLU A 22 4.99 -16.65 -9.74
C GLU A 22 3.48 -16.73 -9.53
N LEU A 23 3.06 -17.35 -8.40
CA LEU A 23 1.64 -17.41 -8.04
C LEU A 23 1.12 -15.98 -7.79
N PRO A 24 -0.16 -15.71 -8.13
CA PRO A 24 -0.79 -14.42 -7.81
C PRO A 24 -0.64 -14.07 -6.32
N LEU A 25 -0.59 -12.77 -6.01
CA LEU A 25 -0.58 -12.34 -4.62
C LEU A 25 -1.89 -12.74 -3.91
N PRO A 26 -1.84 -13.04 -2.60
CA PRO A 26 -3.03 -13.37 -1.84
C PRO A 26 -4.05 -12.22 -1.87
N ILE A 27 -5.33 -12.55 -1.68
CA ILE A 27 -6.40 -11.60 -1.42
C ILE A 27 -6.83 -11.82 0.03
N TYR A 28 -6.76 -10.77 0.84
CA TYR A 28 -7.09 -10.81 2.27
C TYR A 28 -8.53 -10.41 2.52
N GLY A 29 -9.07 -10.84 3.68
CA GLY A 29 -10.43 -10.59 4.12
C GLY A 29 -11.38 -11.76 3.88
N ALA A 30 -12.64 -11.57 4.25
CA ALA A 30 -13.68 -12.58 4.11
C ALA A 30 -13.90 -12.96 2.65
N LYS A 31 -14.25 -14.24 2.42
CA LYS A 31 -14.65 -14.76 1.11
C LYS A 31 -16.03 -15.38 1.28
N GLU A 32 -16.95 -14.95 0.45
CA GLU A 32 -18.28 -15.54 0.35
C GLU A 32 -18.41 -16.26 -0.98
N PHE A 33 -19.17 -17.35 -0.99
CA PHE A 33 -19.44 -18.13 -2.20
C PHE A 33 -20.87 -17.82 -2.65
N ASP A 34 -21.03 -17.29 -3.85
CA ASP A 34 -22.34 -17.06 -4.46
C ASP A 34 -22.54 -18.05 -5.61
N SER A 35 -23.28 -19.12 -5.35
CA SER A 35 -23.58 -20.17 -6.32
C SER A 35 -24.43 -19.71 -7.53
N SER A 36 -24.79 -18.43 -7.60
CA SER A 36 -25.52 -17.84 -8.72
C SER A 36 -24.63 -17.20 -9.79
N ILE A 37 -23.31 -17.13 -9.57
CA ILE A 37 -22.33 -16.47 -10.45
C ILE A 37 -21.26 -17.48 -10.88
N ASP A 38 -20.82 -17.46 -12.14
CA ASP A 38 -19.85 -18.40 -12.73
C ASP A 38 -18.42 -18.33 -12.14
N ASP A 39 -18.07 -17.26 -11.42
CA ASP A 39 -16.85 -17.15 -10.61
C ASP A 39 -17.25 -16.87 -9.15
N ASP A 40 -17.60 -17.94 -8.49
CA ASP A 40 -18.34 -18.04 -7.22
C ASP A 40 -17.75 -17.33 -6.00
N THR A 41 -16.67 -16.56 -6.12
CA THR A 41 -16.01 -15.99 -4.95
C THR A 41 -16.17 -14.47 -4.88
N ILE A 42 -16.95 -13.99 -3.91
CA ILE A 42 -17.00 -12.58 -3.53
C ILE A 42 -15.91 -12.33 -2.50
N TYR A 43 -14.97 -11.46 -2.85
CA TYR A 43 -13.88 -11.06 -1.96
C TYR A 43 -14.25 -9.81 -1.18
N HIS A 44 -13.72 -9.70 0.03
CA HIS A 44 -13.73 -8.43 0.77
C HIS A 44 -13.12 -7.31 -0.10
N THR A 45 -13.81 -6.19 -0.14
CA THR A 45 -13.35 -4.95 -0.77
C THR A 45 -13.45 -3.80 0.20
N ILE A 46 -12.55 -2.83 0.10
CA ILE A 46 -12.59 -1.64 0.93
C ILE A 46 -13.87 -0.86 0.61
N PRO A 47 -14.71 -0.52 1.63
CA PRO A 47 -15.94 0.23 1.42
C PRO A 47 -15.66 1.65 0.93
N ASN A 48 -16.70 2.32 0.42
CA ASN A 48 -16.61 3.71 0.02
C ASN A 48 -16.37 4.63 1.21
N TRP A 49 -15.47 5.60 1.03
CA TRP A 49 -15.14 6.59 2.03
C TRP A 49 -14.95 7.98 1.41
N SER A 50 -15.01 9.02 2.25
CA SER A 50 -14.80 10.42 1.84
C SER A 50 -14.21 11.21 3.01
N PHE A 51 -13.05 11.85 2.79
CA PHE A 51 -12.31 12.61 3.79
C PHE A 51 -11.67 13.87 3.17
N ILE A 52 -11.05 14.72 3.99
CA ILE A 52 -10.40 15.95 3.57
C ILE A 52 -8.88 15.75 3.56
N ASN A 53 -8.20 16.19 2.51
CA ASN A 53 -6.76 16.08 2.41
C ASN A 53 -6.01 17.27 3.04
N GLN A 54 -4.70 17.24 2.99
CA GLN A 54 -3.80 18.30 3.48
C GLN A 54 -3.98 19.64 2.77
N TYR A 55 -4.65 19.69 1.62
CA TYR A 55 -4.94 20.91 0.87
C TYR A 55 -6.36 21.44 1.13
N GLY A 56 -7.13 20.77 2.01
CA GLY A 56 -8.53 21.13 2.29
C GLY A 56 -9.51 20.62 1.22
N GLU A 57 -9.08 19.73 0.33
CA GLU A 57 -9.89 19.17 -0.74
C GLU A 57 -10.58 17.87 -0.30
N GLN A 58 -11.80 17.66 -0.78
CA GLN A 58 -12.52 16.41 -0.53
C GLN A 58 -12.00 15.31 -1.46
N ILE A 59 -11.52 14.22 -0.86
CA ILE A 59 -11.01 13.02 -1.53
C ILE A 59 -11.94 11.85 -1.21
N ASN A 60 -12.28 11.09 -2.24
CA ASN A 60 -13.16 9.93 -2.14
C ASN A 60 -12.43 8.65 -2.55
N SER A 61 -12.94 7.49 -2.12
CA SER A 61 -12.43 6.18 -2.54
C SER A 61 -12.41 6.02 -4.07
N SER A 62 -13.35 6.65 -4.79
CA SER A 62 -13.40 6.64 -6.25
C SER A 62 -12.18 7.29 -6.93
N ASN A 63 -11.41 8.13 -6.22
CA ASN A 63 -10.15 8.69 -6.74
C ASN A 63 -9.04 7.64 -6.84
N TYR A 64 -9.26 6.44 -6.28
CA TYR A 64 -8.32 5.32 -6.24
C TYR A 64 -8.81 4.09 -7.02
N GLU A 65 -10.02 4.15 -7.61
CA GLU A 65 -10.54 3.09 -8.45
C GLU A 65 -9.64 2.86 -9.67
N GLY A 66 -9.28 1.61 -9.93
CA GLY A 66 -8.38 1.27 -11.02
C GLY A 66 -6.89 1.52 -10.73
N GLU A 67 -6.54 2.03 -9.53
CA GLU A 67 -5.17 2.37 -9.15
C GLU A 67 -4.65 1.46 -8.04
N ILE A 68 -3.41 0.98 -8.19
CA ILE A 68 -2.68 0.33 -7.09
C ILE A 68 -2.28 1.41 -6.09
N HIS A 69 -2.56 1.19 -4.81
CA HIS A 69 -2.21 2.16 -3.79
C HIS A 69 -1.75 1.52 -2.47
N LEU A 70 -0.92 2.28 -1.74
CA LEU A 70 -0.45 1.96 -0.41
C LEU A 70 -1.20 2.80 0.62
N VAL A 71 -1.61 2.15 1.70
CA VAL A 71 -2.41 2.75 2.79
C VAL A 71 -1.73 2.51 4.12
N TYR A 72 -1.73 3.50 5.01
CA TYR A 72 -1.45 3.30 6.43
C TYR A 72 -2.15 4.34 7.30
N PHE A 73 -2.26 4.03 8.61
CA PHE A 73 -2.84 4.91 9.61
C PHE A 73 -1.73 5.53 10.46
N PHE A 74 -1.87 6.79 10.83
CA PHE A 74 -0.85 7.55 11.56
C PHE A 74 -1.47 8.67 12.40
N PHE A 75 -0.67 9.42 13.13
CA PHE A 75 -1.00 10.75 13.64
C PHE A 75 0.28 11.61 13.73
N SER A 76 0.14 12.92 13.49
CA SER A 76 1.29 13.78 13.21
C SER A 76 2.22 14.03 14.40
N HIS A 77 1.77 13.73 15.61
CA HIS A 77 2.54 13.89 16.85
C HIS A 77 2.85 12.57 17.55
N CYS A 78 2.80 11.46 16.81
CA CYS A 78 3.20 10.14 17.31
C CYS A 78 4.66 10.16 17.75
N PRO A 79 4.96 9.76 19.00
CA PRO A 79 6.33 9.81 19.51
C PRO A 79 7.17 8.56 19.16
N THR A 80 6.59 7.56 18.51
CA THR A 80 7.20 6.22 18.37
C THR A 80 7.32 5.77 16.91
N ILE A 81 6.31 5.08 16.37
CA ILE A 81 6.40 4.33 15.11
C ILE A 81 6.14 5.17 13.85
N CYS A 82 5.22 6.15 13.89
CA CYS A 82 4.84 6.90 12.69
C CYS A 82 6.02 7.58 11.97
N PRO A 83 7.02 8.17 12.66
CA PRO A 83 8.17 8.72 11.97
C PRO A 83 8.92 7.71 11.11
N ALA A 84 9.16 6.50 11.63
CA ALA A 84 9.83 5.44 10.89
C ALA A 84 8.99 4.96 9.71
N MET A 85 7.69 4.70 9.93
CA MET A 85 6.76 4.31 8.86
C MET A 85 6.72 5.34 7.73
N THR A 86 6.56 6.62 8.07
CA THR A 86 6.51 7.70 7.07
C THR A 86 7.81 7.79 6.28
N MET A 87 8.97 7.75 6.95
CA MET A 87 10.26 7.78 6.27
C MET A 87 10.47 6.58 5.34
N ASN A 88 10.06 5.38 5.74
CA ASN A 88 10.12 4.19 4.88
C ASN A 88 9.18 4.33 3.68
N MET A 89 7.98 4.86 3.85
CA MET A 89 7.05 5.10 2.74
C MET A 89 7.53 6.21 1.80
N VAL A 90 8.22 7.24 2.29
CA VAL A 90 8.89 8.23 1.43
C VAL A 90 9.97 7.57 0.57
N LYS A 91 10.75 6.63 1.12
CA LYS A 91 11.73 5.85 0.33
C LYS A 91 11.05 4.98 -0.73
N VAL A 92 9.89 4.38 -0.42
CA VAL A 92 9.07 3.63 -1.41
C VAL A 92 8.57 4.58 -2.49
N GLN A 93 8.00 5.74 -2.12
CA GLN A 93 7.51 6.74 -3.05
C GLN A 93 8.59 7.19 -4.04
N GLN A 94 9.79 7.50 -3.54
CA GLN A 94 10.94 7.93 -4.36
C GLN A 94 11.38 6.85 -5.36
N GLN A 95 11.30 5.56 -5.01
CA GLN A 95 11.65 4.46 -5.90
C GLN A 95 10.53 4.14 -6.92
N LEU A 96 9.31 4.62 -6.66
CA LEU A 96 8.16 4.50 -7.55
C LEU A 96 7.91 5.78 -8.36
N ASP A 97 8.85 6.72 -8.36
CA ASP A 97 8.77 7.94 -9.16
C ASP A 97 8.46 7.61 -10.63
N ASN A 98 7.54 8.39 -11.23
CA ASN A 98 6.94 8.12 -12.54
C ASN A 98 6.08 6.85 -12.65
N SER A 99 5.64 6.28 -11.53
CA SER A 99 4.65 5.19 -11.53
C SER A 99 3.24 5.71 -11.19
N ASN A 100 2.20 5.00 -11.67
CA ASN A 100 0.80 5.33 -11.33
C ASN A 100 0.38 4.83 -9.94
N VAL A 101 1.34 4.51 -9.05
CA VAL A 101 1.02 4.07 -7.69
C VAL A 101 0.68 5.28 -6.83
N LYS A 102 -0.43 5.19 -6.11
CA LYS A 102 -0.92 6.21 -5.20
C LYS A 102 -0.60 5.85 -3.75
N PHE A 103 -0.60 6.86 -2.91
CA PHE A 103 -0.44 6.71 -1.47
C PHE A 103 -1.59 7.43 -0.78
N VAL A 104 -2.10 6.85 0.28
CA VAL A 104 -3.11 7.47 1.13
C VAL A 104 -2.85 7.12 2.58
N SER A 105 -2.88 8.11 3.45
CA SER A 105 -2.68 7.92 4.89
C SER A 105 -3.77 8.62 5.66
N PHE A 106 -4.37 7.91 6.62
CA PHE A 106 -5.47 8.41 7.43
C PHE A 106 -4.96 8.75 8.83
N THR A 107 -5.21 9.98 9.29
CA THR A 107 -4.89 10.28 10.69
C THR A 107 -5.89 9.62 11.63
N VAL A 108 -5.40 9.08 12.75
CA VAL A 108 -6.26 8.57 13.83
C VAL A 108 -6.58 9.64 14.89
N ASP A 109 -5.96 10.84 14.81
CA ASP A 109 -6.26 12.00 15.66
C ASP A 109 -6.70 13.22 14.82
N PRO A 110 -7.86 13.18 14.16
CA PRO A 110 -8.32 14.29 13.32
C PRO A 110 -8.63 15.57 14.13
N ILE A 111 -8.72 15.49 15.45
CA ILE A 111 -8.91 16.67 16.31
C ILE A 111 -7.67 17.56 16.30
N LYS A 112 -6.48 16.97 16.32
CA LYS A 112 -5.20 17.71 16.26
C LYS A 112 -4.65 17.83 14.85
N ASP A 113 -4.97 16.89 13.98
CA ASP A 113 -4.46 16.81 12.62
C ASP A 113 -5.41 17.50 11.63
N SER A 114 -5.49 18.84 11.69
CA SER A 114 -6.14 19.63 10.66
C SER A 114 -5.42 19.54 9.33
N SER A 115 -6.06 19.96 8.22
CA SER A 115 -5.41 20.03 6.90
C SER A 115 -4.09 20.80 6.92
N GLU A 116 -4.04 21.94 7.63
CA GLU A 116 -2.80 22.74 7.78
C GLU A 116 -1.72 21.95 8.54
N ARG A 117 -2.11 21.16 9.57
CA ARG A 117 -1.17 20.32 10.30
C ARG A 117 -0.65 19.18 9.43
N LEU A 118 -1.52 18.59 8.61
CA LEU A 118 -1.14 17.55 7.65
C LEU A 118 -0.24 18.11 6.53
N LEU A 119 -0.48 19.33 6.06
CA LEU A 119 0.39 20.00 5.10
C LEU A 119 1.79 20.23 5.69
N TRP A 120 1.86 20.72 6.94
CA TRP A 120 3.13 20.82 7.66
C TRP A 120 3.85 19.46 7.77
N TYR A 121 3.10 18.38 8.04
CA TYR A 121 3.65 17.03 8.14
C TYR A 121 4.22 16.57 6.80
N GLN A 122 3.50 16.80 5.71
CA GLN A 122 3.97 16.54 4.35
C GLN A 122 5.33 17.22 4.11
N ASP A 123 5.43 18.51 4.39
CA ASP A 123 6.66 19.29 4.17
C ASP A 123 7.80 18.80 5.06
N ALA A 124 7.51 18.51 6.32
CA ALA A 124 8.50 18.06 7.30
C ALA A 124 9.15 16.71 6.93
N TYR A 125 8.40 15.83 6.29
CA TYR A 125 8.90 14.50 5.86
C TYR A 125 9.30 14.45 4.38
N GLY A 126 9.12 15.51 3.61
CA GLY A 126 9.44 15.55 2.19
C GLY A 126 8.55 14.64 1.33
N ILE A 127 7.28 14.49 1.73
CA ILE A 127 6.29 13.71 1.00
C ILE A 127 5.94 14.44 -0.31
N ASN A 128 5.96 13.74 -1.44
CA ASN A 128 5.44 14.29 -2.70
C ASN A 128 3.91 14.21 -2.71
N GLY A 129 3.23 15.35 -2.54
CA GLY A 129 1.78 15.45 -2.46
C GLY A 129 1.03 15.23 -3.78
N GLU A 130 1.73 15.09 -4.93
CA GLU A 130 1.07 14.83 -6.23
C GLU A 130 0.41 13.45 -6.29
N ASN A 131 0.98 12.46 -5.59
CA ASN A 131 0.47 11.10 -5.56
C ASN A 131 0.20 10.56 -4.14
N TRP A 132 0.28 11.42 -3.10
CA TRP A 132 0.06 11.03 -1.72
C TRP A 132 -0.88 12.00 -1.00
N ASN A 133 -2.05 11.51 -0.60
CA ASN A 133 -2.99 12.25 0.23
C ASN A 133 -2.86 11.84 1.70
N LEU A 134 -2.74 12.84 2.57
CA LEU A 134 -2.85 12.72 4.01
C LEU A 134 -4.28 13.16 4.39
N LEU A 135 -5.07 12.27 4.97
CA LEU A 135 -6.51 12.46 5.13
C LEU A 135 -6.91 12.63 6.59
N THR A 136 -7.82 13.58 6.81
CA THR A 136 -8.46 13.89 8.09
C THR A 136 -9.97 13.98 7.92
N GLY A 137 -10.74 13.90 9.02
CA GLY A 137 -12.19 13.99 8.95
C GLY A 137 -12.91 13.52 10.21
N ASN A 138 -14.05 12.84 10.05
CA ASN A 138 -14.77 12.30 11.19
C ASN A 138 -14.01 11.10 11.78
N GLN A 139 -13.69 11.18 13.09
CA GLN A 139 -12.87 10.20 13.80
C GLN A 139 -13.49 8.80 13.77
N ASN A 140 -14.79 8.69 14.07
CA ASN A 140 -15.47 7.39 14.08
C ASN A 140 -15.43 6.72 12.69
N SER A 141 -15.68 7.51 11.64
CA SER A 141 -15.61 7.00 10.27
C SER A 141 -14.21 6.54 9.87
N ILE A 142 -13.15 7.18 10.37
CA ILE A 142 -11.76 6.76 10.17
C ILE A 142 -11.50 5.43 10.90
N TYR A 143 -12.01 5.30 12.15
CA TYR A 143 -11.83 4.07 12.92
C TYR A 143 -12.60 2.89 12.32
N GLU A 144 -13.87 3.09 11.96
CA GLU A 144 -14.67 2.09 11.26
C GLU A 144 -14.01 1.65 9.93
N LEU A 145 -13.51 2.61 9.15
CA LEU A 145 -12.79 2.30 7.92
C LEU A 145 -11.53 1.47 8.17
N GLY A 146 -10.78 1.74 9.23
CA GLY A 146 -9.60 0.95 9.60
C GLY A 146 -9.98 -0.47 10.00
N ILE A 147 -10.98 -0.63 10.85
CA ILE A 147 -11.39 -1.93 11.39
C ILE A 147 -12.12 -2.76 10.33
N ASP A 148 -13.16 -2.20 9.71
CA ASP A 148 -14.05 -2.95 8.83
C ASP A 148 -13.58 -2.92 7.36
N GLY A 149 -12.90 -1.84 6.95
CA GLY A 149 -12.41 -1.67 5.59
C GLY A 149 -11.02 -2.26 5.39
N PHE A 150 -10.05 -1.78 6.14
CA PHE A 150 -8.65 -2.18 6.00
C PHE A 150 -8.24 -3.35 6.92
N LEU A 151 -9.12 -3.80 7.80
CA LEU A 151 -8.96 -4.94 8.71
C LEU A 151 -7.76 -4.76 9.66
N VAL A 152 -7.53 -3.53 10.11
CA VAL A 152 -6.47 -3.18 11.07
C VAL A 152 -7.05 -2.42 12.26
N PRO A 153 -6.51 -2.64 13.49
CA PRO A 153 -6.99 -1.96 14.68
C PRO A 153 -6.62 -0.47 14.65
N ASN A 154 -7.63 0.38 14.93
CA ASN A 154 -7.45 1.81 15.14
C ASN A 154 -8.45 2.28 16.20
N GLN A 155 -7.96 2.86 17.29
CA GLN A 155 -8.81 3.40 18.36
C GLN A 155 -8.05 4.33 19.29
N GLU A 156 -8.77 5.14 20.06
CA GLU A 156 -8.19 5.77 21.24
C GLU A 156 -7.81 4.72 22.29
N ASP A 157 -6.62 4.85 22.84
CA ASP A 157 -6.15 4.03 23.96
C ASP A 157 -5.24 4.88 24.86
N ALA A 158 -5.73 5.24 26.02
CA ALA A 158 -5.00 6.06 26.98
C ALA A 158 -3.68 5.42 27.47
N LEU A 159 -3.51 4.12 27.28
CA LEU A 159 -2.28 3.38 27.64
C LEU A 159 -1.29 3.30 26.48
N ALA A 160 -1.74 3.56 25.26
CA ALA A 160 -0.87 3.56 24.09
C ALA A 160 -0.02 4.83 24.01
N PRO A 161 1.20 4.79 23.45
CA PRO A 161 2.03 5.96 23.25
C PRO A 161 1.31 7.02 22.40
N GLY A 162 1.16 8.24 22.96
CA GLY A 162 0.44 9.34 22.31
C GLY A 162 -1.09 9.25 22.41
N GLY A 163 -1.65 8.23 23.08
CA GLY A 163 -3.09 8.11 23.35
C GLY A 163 -3.89 7.38 22.27
N PHE A 164 -3.22 6.77 21.31
CA PHE A 164 -3.86 6.06 20.19
C PHE A 164 -3.19 4.70 19.93
N LEU A 165 -4.01 3.67 19.77
CA LEU A 165 -3.61 2.41 19.15
C LEU A 165 -3.87 2.52 17.65
N HIS A 166 -2.84 2.39 16.86
CA HIS A 166 -2.94 2.17 15.42
C HIS A 166 -1.96 1.08 14.99
N SER A 167 -2.28 0.43 13.89
CA SER A 167 -1.42 -0.60 13.33
C SER A 167 -0.13 -0.01 12.77
N GLU A 168 0.99 -0.73 12.92
CA GLU A 168 2.25 -0.47 12.20
C GLU A 168 2.19 -0.94 10.73
N MET A 169 1.08 -1.48 10.29
CA MET A 169 0.93 -2.06 8.97
C MET A 169 0.78 -1.01 7.86
N VAL A 170 1.56 -1.20 6.81
CA VAL A 170 1.33 -0.65 5.47
C VAL A 170 0.55 -1.68 4.67
N ILE A 171 -0.50 -1.24 4.01
CA ILE A 171 -1.47 -2.08 3.33
C ILE A 171 -1.36 -1.84 1.83
N LEU A 172 -1.18 -2.89 1.04
CA LEU A 172 -1.19 -2.83 -0.42
C LEU A 172 -2.59 -3.17 -0.94
N VAL A 173 -3.14 -2.28 -1.76
CA VAL A 173 -4.48 -2.41 -2.34
C VAL A 173 -4.38 -2.45 -3.87
N ASP A 174 -5.14 -3.35 -4.49
CA ASP A 174 -5.18 -3.50 -5.93
C ASP A 174 -6.23 -2.62 -6.62
N THR A 175 -6.25 -2.67 -7.95
CA THR A 175 -7.18 -1.91 -8.81
C THR A 175 -8.66 -2.22 -8.61
N LYS A 176 -8.98 -3.28 -7.85
CA LYS A 176 -10.35 -3.71 -7.49
C LYS A 176 -10.68 -3.43 -6.02
N SER A 177 -9.92 -2.54 -5.36
CA SER A 177 -10.06 -2.21 -3.94
C SER A 177 -9.95 -3.42 -3.01
N ARG A 178 -9.13 -4.43 -3.35
CA ARG A 178 -8.90 -5.62 -2.53
C ARG A 178 -7.54 -5.52 -1.85
N ILE A 179 -7.44 -5.99 -0.63
CA ILE A 179 -6.19 -6.03 0.12
C ILE A 179 -5.31 -7.18 -0.40
N ARG A 180 -4.07 -6.85 -0.79
CA ARG A 180 -3.12 -7.78 -1.40
C ARG A 180 -1.85 -8.00 -0.58
N GLY A 181 -1.64 -7.22 0.47
CA GLY A 181 -0.50 -7.36 1.37
C GLY A 181 -0.59 -6.49 2.61
N TYR A 182 0.04 -6.96 3.68
CA TYR A 182 0.32 -6.22 4.91
C TYR A 182 1.82 -6.30 5.17
N TYR A 183 2.44 -5.17 5.48
CA TYR A 183 3.87 -5.05 5.70
C TYR A 183 4.12 -4.25 6.97
N ASP A 184 5.10 -4.63 7.77
CA ASP A 184 5.56 -3.80 8.87
C ASP A 184 6.20 -2.52 8.32
N GLY A 185 5.49 -1.38 8.46
CA GLY A 185 5.95 -0.08 7.97
C GLY A 185 7.17 0.45 8.71
N THR A 186 7.49 -0.07 9.89
CA THR A 186 8.66 0.32 10.68
C THR A 186 9.94 -0.38 10.23
N ASP A 187 9.80 -1.52 9.54
CA ASP A 187 10.90 -2.35 9.07
C ASP A 187 11.33 -1.94 7.64
N GLU A 188 12.54 -1.42 7.50
CA GLU A 188 13.09 -1.00 6.20
C GLU A 188 13.30 -2.18 5.24
N ASP A 189 13.49 -3.40 5.74
CA ASP A 189 13.66 -4.60 4.92
C ASP A 189 12.36 -4.99 4.19
N GLN A 190 11.21 -4.40 4.55
CA GLN A 190 9.95 -4.57 3.81
C GLN A 190 9.92 -3.77 2.49
N ILE A 191 10.72 -2.73 2.34
CA ILE A 191 10.70 -1.87 1.14
C ILE A 191 10.87 -2.68 -0.16
N PRO A 192 11.92 -3.51 -0.33
CA PRO A 192 12.08 -4.30 -1.56
C PRO A 192 10.93 -5.30 -1.79
N ILE A 193 10.31 -5.80 -0.71
CA ILE A 193 9.16 -6.71 -0.80
C ILE A 193 7.94 -5.96 -1.33
N ILE A 194 7.64 -4.78 -0.78
CA ILE A 194 6.56 -3.89 -1.24
C ILE A 194 6.72 -3.57 -2.73
N LEU A 195 7.92 -3.15 -3.14
CA LEU A 195 8.22 -2.81 -4.53
C LEU A 195 8.05 -4.01 -5.48
N ASN A 196 8.51 -5.19 -5.09
CA ASN A 196 8.31 -6.42 -5.84
C ASN A 196 6.83 -6.76 -5.98
N HIS A 197 6.06 -6.71 -4.88
CA HIS A 197 4.63 -7.02 -4.91
C HIS A 197 3.82 -6.02 -5.75
N ILE A 198 4.18 -4.73 -5.74
CA ILE A 198 3.60 -3.74 -6.65
C ILE A 198 3.88 -4.10 -8.11
N GLN A 199 5.11 -4.50 -8.45
CA GLN A 199 5.44 -4.91 -9.82
C GLN A 199 4.66 -6.14 -10.26
N ARG A 200 4.43 -7.09 -9.35
CA ARG A 200 3.60 -8.28 -9.62
C ARG A 200 2.14 -7.90 -9.86
N LEU A 201 1.55 -7.03 -9.03
CA LEU A 201 0.18 -6.54 -9.24
C LEU A 201 -0.02 -5.82 -10.58
N LYS A 202 1.00 -5.13 -11.08
CA LYS A 202 0.93 -4.49 -12.41
C LYS A 202 0.89 -5.49 -13.57
N GLN A 203 1.18 -6.77 -13.31
CA GLN A 203 1.17 -7.85 -14.31
C GLN A 203 -0.09 -8.74 -14.20
N GLU A 204 -0.88 -8.61 -13.13
CA GLU A 204 -2.15 -9.31 -12.93
C GLU A 204 -3.32 -8.60 -13.65
#